data_de6ef46584e1d5572de08e6db5dc02ae
#
_entry.id   de6ef46584e1d5572de08e6db5dc02ae
#
_cell.length_a   1.000
_cell.length_b   1.000
_cell.length_c   1.000
_cell.angle_alpha   90.00
_cell.angle_beta   90.00
_cell.angle_gamma   90.00
#
_symmetry.space_group_name_H-M   'P 1'
#
loop_
_entity.id
_entity.type
_entity.pdbx_description
1 polymer ?
#
loop_
_entity_poly.entity_id
_entity_poly.type
_entity_poly.pdbx_seq_one_letter_code
_entity_poly.pdbx_strand_id
1 'polypeptide(L)'
;MSEITIVSLDEFLLSPTSEAGKEQALLGAESLVRTGALIVRDSRAPKEANDRFLDLFEDYFAQEEEALRVDERPEVGFQVGVTLENTEKPKCASDEGCKAIIDSLEPSERPVDVYAHGADPKCRFFHRMSEVPPYKSCFPVLEAPNVTPKRFENTWEKGVNEWGGFMKQTVEGVTRMVAVGLGLEENTLLDAGRFGSHLLAPTATDLNKYGKLNTIFAGFHTDLNFLTIHGQSRYPGLHIWARNSGKKIQVRIPPGCLLVQAGKQIEWLTGGLVKAGYHEVVCTQATLDTIEKRKVEFPDRPSIRISSTFFWHLTPDFLLSPIPTLRRQAETRFGPQEEYGEMLVGDQVRRELGLIALMSSS
;
A
#
# COMPACT_ATOMS: atom_id res chain seq x y z
N MET A 1 -10.14 -13.14 -18.41
CA MET A 1 -10.57 -11.80 -17.95
C MET A 1 -9.84 -11.48 -16.66
N SER A 2 -9.37 -10.26 -16.48
CA SER A 2 -8.74 -9.84 -15.21
C SER A 2 -9.74 -10.03 -14.07
N GLU A 3 -9.37 -10.70 -12.99
CA GLU A 3 -10.23 -10.85 -11.81
C GLU A 3 -10.43 -9.52 -11.08
N ILE A 4 -9.49 -8.55 -11.27
CA ILE A 4 -9.53 -7.22 -10.66
C ILE A 4 -10.33 -6.28 -11.57
N THR A 5 -11.36 -5.67 -10.99
CA THR A 5 -12.23 -4.73 -11.73
C THR A 5 -11.53 -3.39 -11.96
N ILE A 6 -11.71 -2.81 -13.14
CA ILE A 6 -11.30 -1.44 -13.46
C ILE A 6 -12.51 -0.53 -13.30
N VAL A 7 -12.39 0.53 -12.51
CA VAL A 7 -13.42 1.55 -12.28
C VAL A 7 -12.94 2.92 -12.75
N SER A 8 -13.89 3.79 -13.11
CA SER A 8 -13.63 5.19 -13.46
C SER A 8 -13.93 6.11 -12.28
N LEU A 9 -12.88 6.68 -11.71
CA LEU A 9 -13.05 7.69 -10.66
C LEU A 9 -13.59 9.00 -11.23
N ASP A 10 -13.24 9.33 -12.49
CA ASP A 10 -13.74 10.53 -13.16
C ASP A 10 -15.28 10.52 -13.26
N GLU A 11 -15.89 9.38 -13.63
CA GLU A 11 -17.36 9.24 -13.71
C GLU A 11 -18.01 9.38 -12.32
N PHE A 12 -17.42 8.76 -11.30
CA PHE A 12 -17.94 8.91 -9.93
C PHE A 12 -17.87 10.36 -9.46
N LEU A 13 -16.72 11.02 -9.60
CA LEU A 13 -16.51 12.40 -9.14
C LEU A 13 -17.34 13.42 -9.90
N LEU A 14 -17.66 13.17 -11.17
CA LEU A 14 -18.53 14.05 -11.97
C LEU A 14 -19.94 14.13 -11.37
N SER A 15 -20.51 13.02 -10.92
CA SER A 15 -21.82 12.97 -10.28
C SER A 15 -21.99 11.66 -9.47
N PRO A 16 -21.63 11.64 -8.17
CA PRO A 16 -21.74 10.44 -7.33
C PRO A 16 -23.14 9.85 -7.22
N THR A 17 -24.18 10.68 -7.39
CA THR A 17 -25.59 10.28 -7.28
C THR A 17 -26.21 9.84 -8.60
N SER A 18 -25.54 10.01 -9.73
CA SER A 18 -26.01 9.53 -11.04
C SER A 18 -25.96 8.00 -11.12
N GLU A 19 -26.67 7.42 -12.08
CA GLU A 19 -26.63 5.97 -12.35
C GLU A 19 -25.19 5.52 -12.62
N ALA A 20 -24.43 6.23 -13.49
CA ALA A 20 -23.03 5.92 -13.79
C ALA A 20 -22.13 6.01 -12.54
N GLY A 21 -22.26 7.08 -11.76
CA GLY A 21 -21.47 7.23 -10.51
C GLY A 21 -21.75 6.10 -9.50
N LYS A 22 -23.03 5.75 -9.31
CA LYS A 22 -23.43 4.63 -8.45
C LYS A 22 -22.92 3.28 -8.96
N GLU A 23 -22.95 3.06 -10.27
CA GLU A 23 -22.40 1.85 -10.88
C GLU A 23 -20.90 1.71 -10.58
N GLN A 24 -20.11 2.78 -10.77
CA GLN A 24 -18.69 2.77 -10.44
C GLN A 24 -18.46 2.49 -8.94
N ALA A 25 -19.28 3.05 -8.06
CA ALA A 25 -19.20 2.82 -6.62
C ALA A 25 -19.48 1.35 -6.27
N LEU A 26 -20.52 0.76 -6.82
CA LEU A 26 -20.85 -0.66 -6.62
C LEU A 26 -19.77 -1.59 -7.16
N LEU A 27 -19.27 -1.33 -8.38
CA LEU A 27 -18.19 -2.11 -8.99
C LEU A 27 -16.90 -2.04 -8.16
N GLY A 28 -16.53 -0.85 -7.67
CA GLY A 28 -15.35 -0.66 -6.85
C GLY A 28 -15.45 -1.38 -5.49
N ALA A 29 -16.57 -1.22 -4.78
CA ALA A 29 -16.82 -1.91 -3.52
C ALA A 29 -16.84 -3.44 -3.71
N GLU A 30 -17.53 -3.95 -4.72
CA GLU A 30 -17.59 -5.38 -5.02
C GLU A 30 -16.22 -5.95 -5.39
N SER A 31 -15.37 -5.20 -6.12
CA SER A 31 -14.00 -5.63 -6.40
C SER A 31 -13.18 -5.80 -5.12
N LEU A 32 -13.23 -4.82 -4.19
CA LEU A 32 -12.56 -4.93 -2.89
C LEU A 32 -13.11 -6.10 -2.05
N VAL A 33 -14.42 -6.29 -2.02
CA VAL A 33 -15.05 -7.41 -1.28
C VAL A 33 -14.58 -8.77 -1.83
N ARG A 34 -14.48 -8.91 -3.15
CA ARG A 34 -14.11 -10.17 -3.81
C ARG A 34 -12.61 -10.44 -3.79
N THR A 35 -11.82 -9.44 -4.09
CA THR A 35 -10.39 -9.64 -4.38
C THR A 35 -9.45 -8.95 -3.39
N GLY A 36 -9.94 -8.03 -2.57
CA GLY A 36 -9.12 -7.15 -1.74
C GLY A 36 -8.39 -6.06 -2.56
N ALA A 37 -8.73 -5.89 -3.84
CA ALA A 37 -8.10 -4.93 -4.73
C ALA A 37 -9.06 -4.39 -5.80
N LEU A 38 -8.74 -3.22 -6.37
CA LEU A 38 -9.36 -2.67 -7.56
C LEU A 38 -8.34 -1.88 -8.38
N ILE A 39 -8.60 -1.71 -9.67
CA ILE A 39 -7.84 -0.78 -10.52
C ILE A 39 -8.71 0.45 -10.76
N VAL A 40 -8.16 1.64 -10.55
CA VAL A 40 -8.87 2.91 -10.71
C VAL A 40 -8.26 3.73 -11.84
N ARG A 41 -9.10 4.22 -12.74
CA ARG A 41 -8.72 5.25 -13.72
C ARG A 41 -9.02 6.61 -13.12
N ASP A 42 -8.01 7.49 -13.13
CA ASP A 42 -8.13 8.87 -12.67
C ASP A 42 -7.31 9.78 -13.59
N SER A 43 -8.00 10.61 -14.38
CA SER A 43 -7.35 11.51 -15.34
C SER A 43 -6.52 12.61 -14.69
N ARG A 44 -6.69 12.84 -13.37
CA ARG A 44 -5.95 13.82 -12.59
C ARG A 44 -4.54 13.36 -12.22
N ALA A 45 -4.24 12.06 -12.30
CA ALA A 45 -2.95 11.46 -11.96
C ALA A 45 -2.10 11.21 -13.23
N PRO A 46 -1.35 12.21 -13.73
CA PRO A 46 -0.64 12.11 -15.00
C PRO A 46 0.57 11.18 -14.89
N LYS A 47 0.79 10.37 -15.93
CA LYS A 47 1.92 9.43 -16.01
C LYS A 47 3.27 10.14 -15.81
N GLU A 48 3.43 11.33 -16.36
CA GLU A 48 4.66 12.10 -16.32
C GLU A 48 5.06 12.49 -14.88
N ALA A 49 4.08 12.70 -14.00
CA ALA A 49 4.35 12.95 -12.58
C ALA A 49 4.88 11.67 -11.88
N ASN A 50 4.30 10.50 -12.20
CA ASN A 50 4.83 9.23 -11.73
C ASN A 50 6.26 8.98 -12.25
N ASP A 51 6.54 9.28 -13.52
CA ASP A 51 7.87 9.09 -14.10
C ASP A 51 8.91 9.98 -13.42
N ARG A 52 8.61 11.26 -13.17
CA ARG A 52 9.51 12.17 -12.42
C ARG A 52 9.74 11.71 -10.98
N PHE A 53 8.70 11.22 -10.34
CA PHE A 53 8.80 10.64 -9.00
C PHE A 53 9.72 9.40 -8.98
N LEU A 54 9.57 8.51 -9.96
CA LEU A 54 10.45 7.33 -10.08
C LEU A 54 11.91 7.76 -10.34
N ASP A 55 12.15 8.76 -11.18
CA ASP A 55 13.50 9.29 -11.42
C ASP A 55 14.13 9.82 -10.13
N LEU A 56 13.38 10.62 -9.37
CA LEU A 56 13.85 11.18 -8.10
C LEU A 56 14.26 10.08 -7.11
N PHE A 57 13.45 9.02 -6.98
CA PHE A 57 13.73 7.96 -6.01
C PHE A 57 14.75 6.94 -6.52
N GLU A 58 14.89 6.71 -7.83
CA GLU A 58 16.02 5.98 -8.37
C GLU A 58 17.34 6.70 -8.02
N ASP A 59 17.40 8.03 -8.21
CA ASP A 59 18.59 8.82 -7.90
C ASP A 59 18.84 8.90 -6.37
N TYR A 60 17.80 8.96 -5.55
CA TYR A 60 17.92 8.97 -4.11
C TYR A 60 18.49 7.64 -3.58
N PHE A 61 17.93 6.51 -3.98
CA PHE A 61 18.37 5.19 -3.51
C PHE A 61 19.64 4.67 -4.18
N ALA A 62 20.13 5.34 -5.22
CA ALA A 62 21.44 5.05 -5.82
C ALA A 62 22.62 5.61 -5.04
N GLN A 63 22.37 6.35 -3.95
CA GLN A 63 23.42 6.84 -3.08
C GLN A 63 24.08 5.70 -2.28
N GLU A 64 25.31 5.95 -1.81
CA GLU A 64 25.99 5.03 -0.89
C GLU A 64 25.21 4.92 0.44
N GLU A 65 25.28 3.76 1.09
CA GLU A 65 24.51 3.46 2.31
C GLU A 65 24.73 4.49 3.42
N GLU A 66 25.97 4.98 3.60
CA GLU A 66 26.30 5.99 4.60
C GLU A 66 25.54 7.30 4.38
N ALA A 67 25.29 7.68 3.14
CA ALA A 67 24.51 8.88 2.82
C ALA A 67 23.01 8.67 3.10
N LEU A 68 22.49 7.48 2.81
CA LEU A 68 21.09 7.13 3.15
C LEU A 68 20.88 7.07 4.66
N ARG A 69 21.85 6.53 5.40
CA ARG A 69 21.78 6.35 6.86
C ARG A 69 21.58 7.66 7.64
N VAL A 70 21.98 8.80 7.07
CA VAL A 70 21.74 10.13 7.65
C VAL A 70 20.24 10.46 7.77
N ASP A 71 19.44 9.87 6.91
CA ASP A 71 17.99 10.10 6.83
C ASP A 71 17.18 9.09 7.66
N GLU A 72 17.82 8.14 8.37
CA GLU A 72 17.13 7.22 9.29
C GLU A 72 16.58 7.95 10.52
N ARG A 73 15.43 7.49 11.00
CA ARG A 73 14.77 7.98 12.22
C ARG A 73 14.27 6.81 13.09
N PRO A 74 15.20 6.00 13.63
CA PRO A 74 14.83 4.85 14.47
C PRO A 74 14.11 5.27 15.75
N GLU A 75 14.37 6.47 16.28
CA GLU A 75 13.73 7.03 17.48
C GLU A 75 12.21 7.21 17.35
N VAL A 76 11.71 7.27 16.12
CA VAL A 76 10.27 7.32 15.82
C VAL A 76 9.80 6.04 15.10
N GLY A 77 10.52 4.93 15.25
CA GLY A 77 10.16 3.66 14.63
C GLY A 77 10.16 3.71 13.09
N PHE A 78 11.04 4.51 12.50
CA PHE A 78 11.14 4.70 11.05
C PHE A 78 9.83 5.16 10.39
N GLN A 79 8.99 5.93 11.12
CA GLN A 79 7.73 6.44 10.58
C GLN A 79 7.92 7.61 9.60
N VAL A 80 9.10 8.17 9.51
CA VAL A 80 9.56 9.13 8.51
C VAL A 80 11.02 8.85 8.15
N GLY A 81 11.46 9.34 6.99
CA GLY A 81 12.81 9.11 6.50
C GLY A 81 13.00 7.69 5.95
N VAL A 82 14.25 7.25 5.88
CA VAL A 82 14.64 5.99 5.25
C VAL A 82 14.65 4.83 6.26
N THR A 83 14.27 3.65 5.76
CA THR A 83 14.57 2.35 6.36
C THR A 83 15.43 1.59 5.38
N LEU A 84 16.61 1.15 5.80
CA LEU A 84 17.57 0.49 4.94
C LEU A 84 17.20 -0.98 4.66
N GLU A 85 17.82 -1.56 3.63
CA GLU A 85 17.63 -2.96 3.26
C GLU A 85 17.92 -3.91 4.42
N ASN A 86 17.24 -5.05 4.46
CA ASN A 86 17.39 -6.08 5.48
C ASN A 86 17.01 -5.66 6.92
N THR A 87 16.29 -4.54 7.10
CA THR A 87 15.78 -4.10 8.40
C THR A 87 14.42 -4.72 8.72
N GLU A 88 13.50 -4.72 7.75
CA GLU A 88 12.14 -5.25 7.95
C GLU A 88 12.10 -6.76 7.77
N LYS A 89 11.43 -7.44 8.70
CA LYS A 89 11.17 -8.88 8.60
C LYS A 89 9.80 -9.13 8.01
N PRO A 90 9.64 -10.13 7.11
CA PRO A 90 8.34 -10.52 6.63
C PRO A 90 7.46 -10.99 7.79
N LYS A 91 6.30 -10.37 7.97
CA LYS A 91 5.35 -10.70 9.04
C LYS A 91 4.99 -12.20 9.02
N CYS A 92 4.73 -12.74 7.85
CA CYS A 92 4.32 -14.13 7.68
C CYS A 92 5.40 -15.16 8.04
N ALA A 93 6.66 -14.75 8.18
CA ALA A 93 7.72 -15.66 8.64
C ALA A 93 7.52 -16.12 10.11
N SER A 94 6.83 -15.32 10.92
CA SER A 94 6.58 -15.59 12.36
C SER A 94 5.10 -15.64 12.75
N ASP A 95 4.17 -15.22 11.88
CA ASP A 95 2.74 -15.17 12.14
C ASP A 95 2.07 -16.49 11.74
N GLU A 96 1.64 -17.29 12.73
CA GLU A 96 0.99 -18.58 12.51
C GLU A 96 -0.33 -18.45 11.73
N GLY A 97 -1.08 -17.36 11.91
CA GLY A 97 -2.30 -17.09 11.14
C GLY A 97 -1.98 -16.89 9.66
N CYS A 98 -0.91 -16.18 9.35
CA CYS A 98 -0.46 -16.00 7.98
C CYS A 98 0.04 -17.33 7.37
N LYS A 99 0.77 -18.14 8.12
CA LYS A 99 1.20 -19.49 7.69
C LYS A 99 0.01 -20.37 7.35
N ALA A 100 -1.02 -20.38 8.22
CA ALA A 100 -2.25 -21.15 7.97
C ALA A 100 -2.95 -20.70 6.67
N ILE A 101 -2.94 -19.40 6.35
CA ILE A 101 -3.46 -18.90 5.07
C ILE A 101 -2.64 -19.47 3.89
N ILE A 102 -1.30 -19.40 3.96
CA ILE A 102 -0.43 -19.95 2.89
C ILE A 102 -0.67 -21.44 2.71
N ASP A 103 -0.77 -22.18 3.80
CA ASP A 103 -0.98 -23.64 3.76
C ASP A 103 -2.35 -24.03 3.19
N SER A 104 -3.36 -23.14 3.34
CA SER A 104 -4.69 -23.34 2.76
C SER A 104 -4.76 -23.09 1.25
N LEU A 105 -3.75 -22.42 0.66
CA LEU A 105 -3.71 -22.17 -0.77
C LEU A 105 -3.35 -23.43 -1.56
N GLU A 106 -3.93 -23.56 -2.76
CA GLU A 106 -3.49 -24.59 -3.71
C GLU A 106 -1.96 -24.46 -3.93
N PRO A 107 -1.21 -25.58 -4.04
CA PRO A 107 0.24 -25.54 -4.15
C PRO A 107 0.78 -24.64 -5.27
N SER A 108 0.08 -24.57 -6.42
CA SER A 108 0.44 -23.70 -7.55
C SER A 108 0.21 -22.21 -7.30
N GLU A 109 -0.62 -21.89 -6.30
CA GLU A 109 -0.99 -20.50 -5.95
C GLU A 109 -0.20 -19.97 -4.74
N ARG A 110 0.64 -20.81 -4.13
CA ARG A 110 1.42 -20.39 -2.95
C ARG A 110 2.44 -19.31 -3.31
N PRO A 111 2.77 -18.40 -2.37
CA PRO A 111 3.86 -17.44 -2.55
C PRO A 111 5.21 -18.17 -2.68
N VAL A 112 6.23 -17.44 -3.13
CA VAL A 112 7.61 -17.96 -3.06
C VAL A 112 7.96 -18.20 -1.59
N ASP A 113 8.79 -19.22 -1.33
CA ASP A 113 9.08 -19.72 0.02
C ASP A 113 9.42 -18.61 1.02
N VAL A 114 8.44 -18.27 1.85
CA VAL A 114 8.56 -17.22 2.88
C VAL A 114 9.25 -17.72 4.15
N TYR A 115 9.38 -19.04 4.33
CA TYR A 115 9.95 -19.64 5.55
C TYR A 115 11.48 -19.63 5.53
N ALA A 116 12.08 -19.75 4.35
CA ALA A 116 13.52 -19.65 4.16
C ALA A 116 13.99 -18.21 3.93
N HIS A 117 13.05 -17.26 3.82
CA HIS A 117 13.36 -15.87 3.54
C HIS A 117 13.77 -15.14 4.82
N GLY A 118 14.91 -14.45 4.77
CA GLY A 118 15.37 -13.53 5.82
C GLY A 118 14.60 -12.21 5.84
N ALA A 119 15.26 -11.13 6.26
CA ALA A 119 14.72 -9.78 6.10
C ALA A 119 14.61 -9.40 4.62
N ASP A 120 13.64 -8.54 4.27
CA ASP A 120 13.42 -8.11 2.89
C ASP A 120 14.59 -7.26 2.38
N PRO A 121 15.11 -7.52 1.17
CA PRO A 121 16.19 -6.74 0.56
C PRO A 121 15.64 -5.45 -0.06
N LYS A 122 14.85 -4.73 0.70
CA LYS A 122 14.24 -3.46 0.28
C LYS A 122 14.65 -2.32 1.17
N CYS A 123 14.96 -1.17 0.57
CA CYS A 123 14.93 0.12 1.24
C CYS A 123 13.54 0.73 1.11
N ARG A 124 13.17 1.59 2.04
CA ARG A 124 11.91 2.33 2.00
C ARG A 124 12.15 3.76 2.49
N PHE A 125 11.46 4.73 1.90
CA PHE A 125 11.41 6.08 2.43
C PHE A 125 9.97 6.43 2.79
N PHE A 126 9.74 6.96 3.99
CA PHE A 126 8.43 7.46 4.39
C PHE A 126 8.42 8.98 4.43
N HIS A 127 7.47 9.56 3.67
CA HIS A 127 7.17 10.98 3.68
C HIS A 127 5.71 11.17 4.07
N ARG A 128 5.48 11.84 5.21
CA ARG A 128 4.15 12.08 5.75
C ARG A 128 3.40 13.12 4.93
N MET A 129 2.18 12.78 4.50
CA MET A 129 1.29 13.61 3.68
C MET A 129 0.00 14.01 4.43
N SER A 130 0.03 13.94 5.75
CA SER A 130 -1.11 14.19 6.62
C SER A 130 -1.39 15.66 6.84
N GLU A 131 -2.66 15.99 7.08
CA GLU A 131 -3.04 17.26 7.69
C GLU A 131 -2.69 17.26 9.18
N VAL A 132 -2.36 18.43 9.73
CA VAL A 132 -2.13 18.56 11.17
C VAL A 132 -3.50 18.60 11.87
N PRO A 133 -3.78 17.72 12.84
CA PRO A 133 -5.05 17.76 13.57
C PRO A 133 -5.14 19.04 14.44
N PRO A 134 -6.35 19.58 14.64
CA PRO A 134 -6.56 20.78 15.49
C PRO A 134 -6.48 20.48 17.00
N TYR A 135 -6.02 19.29 17.37
CA TYR A 135 -5.89 18.80 18.74
C TYR A 135 -4.56 18.05 18.89
N LYS A 136 -4.17 17.79 20.14
CA LYS A 136 -2.97 16.98 20.43
C LYS A 136 -3.33 15.50 20.37
N SER A 137 -2.76 14.78 19.43
CA SER A 137 -2.92 13.34 19.30
C SER A 137 -2.29 12.57 20.48
N CYS A 138 -2.88 11.43 20.83
CA CYS A 138 -2.31 10.46 21.77
C CYS A 138 -1.10 9.71 21.18
N PHE A 139 -0.83 9.88 19.88
CA PHE A 139 0.19 9.14 19.14
C PHE A 139 1.23 10.06 18.46
N PRO A 140 2.00 10.86 19.23
CA PRO A 140 2.91 11.87 18.67
C PRO A 140 4.01 11.28 17.77
N VAL A 141 4.38 10.02 17.96
CA VAL A 141 5.36 9.32 17.10
C VAL A 141 4.87 9.23 15.65
N LEU A 142 3.54 9.10 15.43
CA LEU A 142 2.94 9.04 14.10
C LEU A 142 2.80 10.44 13.45
N GLU A 143 3.14 11.50 14.19
CA GLU A 143 3.14 12.89 13.74
C GLU A 143 4.55 13.48 13.56
N ALA A 144 5.58 12.62 13.55
CA ALA A 144 6.97 13.04 13.40
C ALA A 144 7.16 13.92 12.14
N PRO A 145 8.02 14.95 12.20
CA PRO A 145 8.31 15.82 11.06
C PRO A 145 9.03 15.06 9.95
N ASN A 146 8.74 15.43 8.71
CA ASN A 146 9.38 14.84 7.54
C ASN A 146 10.90 15.08 7.53
N VAL A 147 11.61 14.13 6.90
CA VAL A 147 13.02 14.27 6.58
C VAL A 147 13.13 14.83 5.15
N THR A 148 13.98 15.84 4.97
CA THR A 148 14.38 16.33 3.65
C THR A 148 15.85 15.98 3.43
N PRO A 149 16.17 15.05 2.50
CA PRO A 149 17.54 14.66 2.22
C PRO A 149 18.36 15.86 1.71
N LYS A 150 19.49 16.12 2.35
CA LYS A 150 20.30 17.31 2.08
C LYS A 150 20.72 17.45 0.60
N ARG A 151 21.10 16.34 -0.04
CA ARG A 151 21.50 16.33 -1.46
C ARG A 151 20.37 16.76 -2.40
N PHE A 152 19.12 16.58 -1.98
CA PHE A 152 17.92 16.83 -2.78
C PHE A 152 17.08 18.02 -2.25
N GLU A 153 17.60 18.82 -1.32
CA GLU A 153 16.84 19.88 -0.62
C GLU A 153 16.07 20.82 -1.55
N ASN A 154 16.62 21.14 -2.72
CA ASN A 154 15.99 22.07 -3.68
C ASN A 154 14.92 21.42 -4.57
N THR A 155 14.83 20.10 -4.63
CA THR A 155 13.93 19.36 -5.53
C THR A 155 13.00 18.42 -4.80
N TRP A 156 13.34 18.04 -3.58
CA TRP A 156 12.65 17.01 -2.81
C TRP A 156 11.19 17.33 -2.58
N GLU A 157 10.92 18.43 -1.92
CA GLU A 157 9.55 18.80 -1.52
C GLU A 157 8.61 18.89 -2.73
N LYS A 158 9.06 19.51 -3.83
CA LYS A 158 8.29 19.57 -5.07
C LYS A 158 8.05 18.17 -5.65
N GLY A 159 9.09 17.35 -5.73
CA GLY A 159 9.02 16.01 -6.34
C GLY A 159 8.11 15.06 -5.57
N VAL A 160 8.19 15.06 -4.23
CA VAL A 160 7.34 14.18 -3.39
C VAL A 160 5.91 14.69 -3.31
N ASN A 161 5.69 16.02 -3.17
CA ASN A 161 4.35 16.58 -3.02
C ASN A 161 3.56 16.57 -4.31
N GLU A 162 4.20 16.67 -5.48
CA GLU A 162 3.51 16.59 -6.76
C GLU A 162 2.82 15.23 -6.93
N TRP A 163 3.60 14.15 -6.93
CA TRP A 163 3.05 12.81 -7.13
C TRP A 163 2.26 12.31 -5.92
N GLY A 164 2.77 12.52 -4.71
CA GLY A 164 2.07 12.19 -3.47
C GLY A 164 0.72 12.87 -3.36
N GLY A 165 0.60 14.12 -3.82
CA GLY A 165 -0.66 14.87 -3.89
C GLY A 165 -1.67 14.22 -4.82
N PHE A 166 -1.26 13.78 -6.03
CA PHE A 166 -2.14 13.05 -6.95
C PHE A 166 -2.59 11.72 -6.36
N MET A 167 -1.68 10.94 -5.76
CA MET A 167 -2.03 9.66 -5.12
C MET A 167 -3.00 9.86 -3.97
N LYS A 168 -2.78 10.89 -3.12
CA LYS A 168 -3.68 11.24 -2.01
C LYS A 168 -5.08 11.58 -2.53
N GLN A 169 -5.19 12.49 -3.50
CA GLN A 169 -6.47 12.86 -4.10
C GLN A 169 -7.21 11.68 -4.71
N THR A 170 -6.48 10.77 -5.38
CA THR A 170 -7.09 9.58 -5.98
C THR A 170 -7.62 8.63 -4.91
N VAL A 171 -6.81 8.31 -3.87
CA VAL A 171 -7.26 7.36 -2.82
C VAL A 171 -8.39 7.94 -1.98
N GLU A 172 -8.42 9.25 -1.72
CA GLU A 172 -9.53 9.93 -1.06
C GLU A 172 -10.82 9.86 -1.90
N GLY A 173 -10.71 10.05 -3.21
CA GLY A 173 -11.84 9.86 -4.13
C GLY A 173 -12.34 8.42 -4.15
N VAL A 174 -11.43 7.44 -4.16
CA VAL A 174 -11.77 6.01 -4.04
C VAL A 174 -12.42 5.71 -2.70
N THR A 175 -11.95 6.30 -1.60
CA THR A 175 -12.54 6.12 -0.27
C THR A 175 -14.01 6.58 -0.23
N ARG A 176 -14.32 7.74 -0.84
CA ARG A 176 -15.71 8.22 -1.02
C ARG A 176 -16.53 7.27 -1.90
N MET A 177 -15.96 6.85 -3.03
CA MET A 177 -16.62 5.92 -3.95
C MET A 177 -16.94 4.58 -3.27
N VAL A 178 -16.02 4.03 -2.51
CA VAL A 178 -16.18 2.77 -1.76
C VAL A 178 -17.22 2.93 -0.64
N ALA A 179 -17.26 4.07 0.07
CA ALA A 179 -18.30 4.34 1.07
C ALA A 179 -19.70 4.23 0.46
N VAL A 180 -19.94 4.91 -0.67
CA VAL A 180 -21.21 4.84 -1.40
C VAL A 180 -21.52 3.40 -1.85
N GLY A 181 -20.54 2.70 -2.41
CA GLY A 181 -20.71 1.32 -2.87
C GLY A 181 -20.99 0.30 -1.76
N LEU A 182 -20.55 0.57 -0.54
CA LEU A 182 -20.86 -0.21 0.66
C LEU A 182 -22.19 0.21 1.33
N GLY A 183 -22.89 1.21 0.80
CA GLY A 183 -24.17 1.70 1.34
C GLY A 183 -24.00 2.65 2.53
N LEU A 184 -22.88 3.32 2.64
CA LEU A 184 -22.62 4.38 3.63
C LEU A 184 -22.80 5.77 3.00
N GLU A 185 -22.94 6.79 3.85
CA GLU A 185 -22.84 8.19 3.42
C GLU A 185 -21.43 8.43 2.81
N GLU A 186 -21.36 9.24 1.74
CA GLU A 186 -20.19 9.41 0.90
C GLU A 186 -18.91 9.75 1.67
N ASN A 187 -18.98 10.60 2.68
CA ASN A 187 -17.81 11.07 3.43
C ASN A 187 -17.50 10.25 4.69
N THR A 188 -18.32 9.25 5.03
CA THR A 188 -18.17 8.47 6.29
C THR A 188 -16.75 7.93 6.48
N LEU A 189 -16.19 7.31 5.45
CA LEU A 189 -14.85 6.73 5.53
C LEU A 189 -13.76 7.81 5.39
N LEU A 190 -13.99 8.83 4.57
CA LEU A 190 -13.06 9.94 4.39
C LEU A 190 -12.88 10.73 5.69
N ASP A 191 -13.97 11.05 6.39
CA ASP A 191 -13.92 11.79 7.66
C ASP A 191 -13.19 11.00 8.76
N ALA A 192 -13.35 9.66 8.79
CA ALA A 192 -12.62 8.81 9.71
C ALA A 192 -11.09 8.84 9.49
N GLY A 193 -10.65 9.11 8.26
CA GLY A 193 -9.23 9.20 7.90
C GLY A 193 -8.70 10.63 7.74
N ARG A 194 -9.48 11.66 8.03
CA ARG A 194 -9.12 13.06 7.73
C ARG A 194 -7.74 13.47 8.27
N PHE A 195 -7.39 13.06 9.48
CA PHE A 195 -6.10 13.31 10.12
C PHE A 195 -5.26 12.04 10.21
N GLY A 196 -5.45 11.11 9.28
CA GLY A 196 -4.71 9.86 9.22
C GLY A 196 -3.21 10.10 9.02
N SER A 197 -2.38 9.21 9.55
CA SER A 197 -0.93 9.24 9.34
C SER A 197 -0.58 8.74 7.93
N HIS A 198 -1.02 9.49 6.91
CA HIS A 198 -0.83 9.14 5.51
C HIS A 198 0.64 9.20 5.12
N LEU A 199 1.12 8.20 4.38
CA LEU A 199 2.53 8.06 4.02
C LEU A 199 2.70 7.84 2.52
N LEU A 200 3.43 8.75 1.86
CA LEU A 200 4.05 8.43 0.58
C LEU A 200 5.25 7.53 0.88
N ALA A 201 5.28 6.34 0.28
CA ALA A 201 6.11 5.24 0.72
C ALA A 201 6.85 4.54 -0.43
N PRO A 202 7.69 5.25 -1.20
CA PRO A 202 8.51 4.60 -2.22
C PRO A 202 9.40 3.54 -1.59
N THR A 203 9.35 2.34 -2.19
CA THR A 203 10.13 1.19 -1.75
C THR A 203 11.06 0.79 -2.89
N ALA A 204 12.34 0.61 -2.59
CA ALA A 204 13.40 0.36 -3.56
C ALA A 204 14.08 -0.99 -3.36
N THR A 205 14.45 -1.64 -4.46
CA THR A 205 15.33 -2.81 -4.44
C THR A 205 16.41 -2.64 -5.51
N ASP A 206 17.68 -2.79 -5.12
CA ASP A 206 18.81 -2.78 -6.03
C ASP A 206 18.85 -4.07 -6.86
N LEU A 207 18.55 -3.95 -8.14
CA LEU A 207 18.48 -5.09 -9.06
C LEU A 207 19.86 -5.61 -9.48
N ASN A 208 20.94 -4.84 -9.26
CA ASN A 208 22.29 -5.35 -9.47
C ASN A 208 22.67 -6.36 -8.38
N LYS A 209 22.21 -6.12 -7.14
CA LYS A 209 22.42 -7.03 -6.01
C LYS A 209 21.42 -8.19 -6.02
N TYR A 210 20.15 -7.89 -6.22
CA TYR A 210 19.02 -8.78 -5.94
C TYR A 210 18.21 -9.20 -7.17
N GLY A 211 18.60 -8.79 -8.37
CA GLY A 211 17.93 -9.12 -9.64
C GLY A 211 18.16 -10.56 -10.09
N LYS A 212 17.75 -11.54 -9.27
CA LYS A 212 17.82 -12.98 -9.59
C LYS A 212 16.43 -13.59 -9.55
N LEU A 213 16.17 -14.53 -10.44
CA LEU A 213 14.87 -15.21 -10.51
C LEU A 213 14.43 -15.74 -9.13
N ASN A 214 13.17 -15.52 -8.79
CA ASN A 214 12.55 -15.90 -7.51
C ASN A 214 13.10 -15.19 -6.27
N THR A 215 13.94 -14.15 -6.40
CA THR A 215 14.29 -13.33 -5.25
C THR A 215 13.04 -12.58 -4.78
N ILE A 216 12.71 -12.70 -3.51
CA ILE A 216 11.63 -11.97 -2.85
C ILE A 216 12.15 -10.56 -2.54
N PHE A 217 11.47 -9.53 -3.10
CA PHE A 217 11.76 -8.12 -2.80
C PHE A 217 10.93 -7.62 -1.62
N ALA A 218 9.67 -8.09 -1.53
CA ALA A 218 8.81 -7.92 -0.37
C ALA A 218 8.01 -9.23 -0.18
N GLY A 219 8.14 -9.84 0.99
CA GLY A 219 7.51 -11.13 1.30
C GLY A 219 5.99 -11.03 1.35
N PHE A 220 5.32 -12.18 1.28
CA PHE A 220 3.85 -12.28 1.35
C PHE A 220 3.30 -11.64 2.64
N HIS A 221 2.44 -10.65 2.50
CA HIS A 221 1.87 -9.90 3.63
C HIS A 221 0.58 -9.16 3.25
N THR A 222 -0.07 -8.56 4.22
CA THR A 222 -1.13 -7.56 4.07
C THR A 222 -0.67 -6.23 4.64
N ASP A 223 -1.14 -5.12 4.09
CA ASP A 223 -0.88 -3.78 4.63
C ASP A 223 -1.70 -3.51 5.89
N LEU A 224 -1.13 -2.72 6.80
CA LEU A 224 -1.76 -2.40 8.08
C LEU A 224 -2.76 -1.23 8.02
N ASN A 225 -2.64 -0.37 7.00
CA ASN A 225 -3.43 0.84 6.80
C ASN A 225 -4.85 0.56 6.28
N PHE A 226 -5.57 1.61 5.85
CA PHE A 226 -6.94 1.50 5.35
C PHE A 226 -6.96 1.10 3.87
N LEU A 227 -6.39 1.92 3.00
CA LEU A 227 -6.21 1.63 1.58
C LEU A 227 -4.79 1.98 1.14
N THR A 228 -4.18 1.09 0.39
CA THR A 228 -2.90 1.32 -0.28
C THR A 228 -3.14 1.62 -1.75
N ILE A 229 -2.52 2.68 -2.28
CA ILE A 229 -2.56 2.97 -3.70
C ILE A 229 -1.17 2.90 -4.31
N HIS A 230 -1.08 2.27 -5.49
CA HIS A 230 0.16 2.10 -6.22
C HIS A 230 0.08 2.75 -7.60
N GLY A 231 1.11 3.54 -7.91
CA GLY A 231 1.41 3.97 -9.27
C GLY A 231 2.11 2.87 -10.08
N GLN A 232 2.43 3.17 -11.32
CA GLN A 232 3.17 2.25 -12.17
C GLN A 232 4.64 2.15 -11.72
N SER A 233 5.15 0.92 -11.60
CA SER A 233 6.57 0.65 -11.45
C SER A 233 7.19 0.36 -12.83
N ARG A 234 8.46 0.70 -13.00
CA ARG A 234 9.22 0.41 -14.23
C ARG A 234 9.56 -1.08 -14.39
N TYR A 235 9.55 -1.82 -13.30
CA TYR A 235 9.87 -3.24 -13.27
C TYR A 235 8.69 -4.03 -12.70
N PRO A 236 8.24 -5.10 -13.37
CA PRO A 236 7.16 -5.95 -12.87
C PRO A 236 7.58 -6.73 -11.62
N GLY A 237 6.67 -7.52 -11.05
CA GLY A 237 6.96 -8.41 -9.94
C GLY A 237 5.90 -8.41 -8.84
N LEU A 238 4.95 -7.47 -8.84
CA LEU A 238 3.84 -7.45 -7.88
C LEU A 238 2.82 -8.55 -8.21
N HIS A 239 2.51 -9.38 -7.20
CA HIS A 239 1.45 -10.36 -7.22
C HIS A 239 0.50 -10.10 -6.07
N ILE A 240 -0.78 -10.31 -6.29
CA ILE A 240 -1.83 -10.27 -5.28
C ILE A 240 -2.59 -11.60 -5.26
N TRP A 241 -3.26 -11.89 -4.15
CA TRP A 241 -4.15 -13.05 -4.02
C TRP A 241 -5.58 -12.60 -3.90
N ALA A 242 -6.42 -13.01 -4.87
CA ALA A 242 -7.85 -12.75 -4.81
C ALA A 242 -8.47 -13.41 -3.58
N ARG A 243 -9.13 -12.61 -2.72
CA ARG A 243 -9.63 -13.07 -1.42
C ARG A 243 -10.72 -14.12 -1.51
N ASN A 244 -11.49 -14.11 -2.60
CA ASN A 244 -12.58 -15.05 -2.83
C ASN A 244 -12.15 -16.42 -3.38
N SER A 245 -11.02 -16.48 -4.10
CA SER A 245 -10.58 -17.68 -4.80
C SER A 245 -9.20 -18.19 -4.39
N GLY A 246 -8.42 -17.39 -3.65
CA GLY A 246 -7.03 -17.70 -3.33
C GLY A 246 -6.09 -17.70 -4.55
N LYS A 247 -6.57 -17.28 -5.72
CA LYS A 247 -5.74 -17.27 -6.93
C LYS A 247 -4.71 -16.16 -6.89
N LYS A 248 -3.49 -16.49 -7.28
CA LYS A 248 -2.37 -15.58 -7.47
C LYS A 248 -2.51 -14.83 -8.80
N ILE A 249 -2.51 -13.51 -8.74
CA ILE A 249 -2.68 -12.63 -9.90
C ILE A 249 -1.42 -11.78 -10.05
N GLN A 250 -0.73 -11.92 -11.18
CA GLN A 250 0.33 -10.97 -11.55
C GLN A 250 -0.30 -9.63 -11.91
N VAL A 251 0.03 -8.60 -11.17
CA VAL A 251 -0.54 -7.26 -11.39
C VAL A 251 0.09 -6.59 -12.60
N ARG A 252 -0.77 -6.06 -13.47
CA ARG A 252 -0.40 -5.17 -14.57
C ARG A 252 -1.34 -3.97 -14.51
N ILE A 253 -0.81 -2.82 -14.13
CA ILE A 253 -1.58 -1.56 -14.07
C ILE A 253 -1.65 -0.98 -15.48
N PRO A 254 -2.85 -0.83 -16.10
CA PRO A 254 -2.98 -0.22 -17.39
C PRO A 254 -2.51 1.25 -17.40
N PRO A 255 -2.14 1.80 -18.57
CA PRO A 255 -1.84 3.23 -18.67
C PRO A 255 -3.00 4.10 -18.17
N GLY A 256 -2.69 5.17 -17.43
CA GLY A 256 -3.69 6.08 -16.85
C GLY A 256 -4.50 5.48 -15.70
N CYS A 257 -4.04 4.36 -15.12
CA CYS A 257 -4.69 3.72 -13.98
C CYS A 257 -3.70 3.58 -12.81
N LEU A 258 -4.26 3.39 -11.61
CA LEU A 258 -3.56 3.04 -10.38
C LEU A 258 -4.20 1.77 -9.78
N LEU A 259 -3.44 1.01 -9.00
CA LEU A 259 -3.96 -0.11 -8.22
C LEU A 259 -4.29 0.36 -6.81
N VAL A 260 -5.43 -0.06 -6.29
CA VAL A 260 -5.81 0.16 -4.88
C VAL A 260 -5.99 -1.20 -4.20
N GLN A 261 -5.44 -1.34 -3.00
CA GLN A 261 -5.53 -2.56 -2.18
C GLN A 261 -6.13 -2.24 -0.81
N ALA A 262 -6.94 -3.16 -0.31
CA ALA A 262 -7.49 -3.11 1.05
C ALA A 262 -6.41 -3.48 2.07
N GLY A 263 -6.29 -2.69 3.14
CA GLY A 263 -5.45 -2.99 4.29
C GLY A 263 -6.24 -3.50 5.51
N LYS A 264 -5.57 -3.63 6.65
CA LYS A 264 -6.18 -4.17 7.87
C LYS A 264 -7.22 -3.24 8.50
N GLN A 265 -7.08 -1.92 8.36
CA GLN A 265 -8.04 -0.98 8.94
C GLN A 265 -9.41 -1.05 8.26
N ILE A 266 -9.49 -1.21 6.92
CA ILE A 266 -10.79 -1.40 6.25
C ILE A 266 -11.39 -2.78 6.58
N GLU A 267 -10.56 -3.83 6.68
CA GLU A 267 -11.03 -5.15 7.12
C GLU A 267 -11.71 -5.04 8.49
N TRP A 268 -11.04 -4.40 9.45
CA TRP A 268 -11.56 -4.20 10.80
C TRP A 268 -12.85 -3.38 10.81
N LEU A 269 -12.82 -2.21 10.16
CA LEU A 269 -13.95 -1.28 10.14
C LEU A 269 -15.20 -1.85 9.46
N THR A 270 -15.00 -2.73 8.46
CA THR A 270 -16.10 -3.40 7.76
C THR A 270 -16.54 -4.73 8.42
N GLY A 271 -15.88 -5.13 9.53
CA GLY A 271 -16.16 -6.39 10.22
C GLY A 271 -15.93 -7.60 9.31
N GLY A 272 -14.92 -7.54 8.45
CA GLY A 272 -14.53 -8.62 7.52
C GLY A 272 -15.31 -8.66 6.21
N LEU A 273 -16.17 -7.68 5.90
CA LEU A 273 -16.82 -7.59 4.59
C LEU A 273 -15.81 -7.36 3.47
N VAL A 274 -14.89 -6.43 3.69
CA VAL A 274 -13.70 -6.24 2.85
C VAL A 274 -12.50 -6.79 3.61
N LYS A 275 -11.86 -7.82 3.10
CA LYS A 275 -10.65 -8.38 3.73
C LYS A 275 -9.38 -7.78 3.15
N ALA A 276 -8.37 -7.58 3.99
CA ALA A 276 -7.06 -7.08 3.57
C ALA A 276 -6.47 -7.96 2.46
N GLY A 277 -5.95 -7.34 1.42
CA GLY A 277 -5.37 -8.02 0.26
C GLY A 277 -3.96 -8.54 0.55
N TYR A 278 -3.74 -9.84 0.36
CA TYR A 278 -2.39 -10.40 0.40
C TYR A 278 -1.63 -10.09 -0.89
N HIS A 279 -0.36 -9.76 -0.75
CA HIS A 279 0.51 -9.49 -1.88
C HIS A 279 1.97 -9.81 -1.59
N GLU A 280 2.76 -10.00 -2.64
CA GLU A 280 4.22 -10.13 -2.61
C GLU A 280 4.85 -9.42 -3.80
N VAL A 281 6.12 -9.08 -3.70
CA VAL A 281 6.90 -8.58 -4.84
C VAL A 281 8.11 -9.49 -5.04
N VAL A 282 8.22 -10.07 -6.25
CA VAL A 282 9.21 -11.10 -6.57
C VAL A 282 9.88 -10.80 -7.90
N CYS A 283 11.16 -11.12 -8.02
CA CYS A 283 11.87 -11.12 -9.29
C CYS A 283 11.37 -12.26 -10.19
N THR A 284 10.61 -11.92 -11.21
CA THR A 284 10.09 -12.86 -12.21
C THR A 284 10.96 -12.87 -13.46
N GLN A 285 10.71 -13.80 -14.41
CA GLN A 285 11.35 -13.75 -15.72
C GLN A 285 11.09 -12.41 -16.43
N ALA A 286 9.86 -11.90 -16.38
CA ALA A 286 9.52 -10.58 -16.92
C ALA A 286 10.30 -9.44 -16.26
N THR A 287 10.67 -9.58 -14.98
CA THR A 287 11.54 -8.62 -14.30
C THR A 287 12.94 -8.67 -14.88
N LEU A 288 13.51 -9.86 -15.08
CA LEU A 288 14.84 -10.05 -15.69
C LEU A 288 14.87 -9.51 -17.12
N ASP A 289 13.89 -9.84 -17.94
CA ASP A 289 13.78 -9.34 -19.32
C ASP A 289 13.73 -7.81 -19.35
N THR A 290 13.01 -7.20 -18.37
CA THR A 290 12.93 -5.74 -18.24
C THR A 290 14.26 -5.13 -17.81
N ILE A 291 15.02 -5.78 -16.92
CA ILE A 291 16.36 -5.35 -16.51
C ILE A 291 17.27 -5.25 -17.74
N GLU A 292 17.36 -6.31 -18.53
CA GLU A 292 18.22 -6.35 -19.72
C GLU A 292 17.79 -5.30 -20.78
N LYS A 293 16.49 -5.17 -21.00
CA LYS A 293 15.95 -4.15 -21.91
C LYS A 293 16.34 -2.74 -21.44
N ARG A 294 16.12 -2.41 -20.17
CA ARG A 294 16.40 -1.07 -19.63
C ARG A 294 17.87 -0.72 -19.57
N LYS A 295 18.78 -1.68 -19.36
CA LYS A 295 20.21 -1.48 -19.46
C LYS A 295 20.63 -0.97 -20.85
N VAL A 296 19.94 -1.41 -21.90
CA VAL A 296 20.21 -0.97 -23.29
C VAL A 296 19.53 0.37 -23.58
N GLU A 297 18.27 0.55 -23.18
CA GLU A 297 17.49 1.75 -23.50
C GLU A 297 17.85 2.97 -22.63
N PHE A 298 18.28 2.73 -21.39
CA PHE A 298 18.56 3.76 -20.37
C PHE A 298 19.85 3.43 -19.61
N PRO A 299 21.02 3.38 -20.28
CA PRO A 299 22.29 2.91 -19.69
C PRO A 299 22.76 3.75 -18.50
N ASP A 300 22.38 5.04 -18.46
CA ASP A 300 22.79 5.98 -17.41
C ASP A 300 21.84 5.97 -16.19
N ARG A 301 20.73 5.21 -16.24
CA ARG A 301 19.80 5.12 -15.12
C ARG A 301 20.17 3.99 -14.16
N PRO A 302 20.02 4.21 -12.83
CA PRO A 302 20.24 3.16 -11.84
C PRO A 302 19.31 1.97 -12.06
N SER A 303 19.84 0.75 -11.92
CA SER A 303 19.04 -0.48 -11.96
C SER A 303 18.34 -0.72 -10.62
N ILE A 304 17.45 0.19 -10.25
CA ILE A 304 16.70 0.15 -8.98
C ILE A 304 15.22 0.03 -9.30
N ARG A 305 14.55 -0.98 -8.72
CA ARG A 305 13.10 -1.13 -8.79
C ARG A 305 12.46 -0.24 -7.74
N ILE A 306 11.65 0.71 -8.16
CA ILE A 306 10.84 1.54 -7.25
C ILE A 306 9.39 1.05 -7.31
N SER A 307 8.80 0.80 -6.13
CA SER A 307 7.34 0.73 -5.95
C SER A 307 6.85 2.12 -5.60
N SER A 308 6.00 2.68 -6.47
CA SER A 308 5.33 3.96 -6.22
C SER A 308 4.11 3.68 -5.35
N THR A 309 4.22 3.86 -4.05
CA THR A 309 3.21 3.43 -3.06
C THR A 309 2.81 4.59 -2.16
N PHE A 310 1.53 4.64 -1.81
CA PHE A 310 0.98 5.57 -0.83
C PHE A 310 0.04 4.81 0.11
N PHE A 311 0.26 4.95 1.42
CA PHE A 311 -0.57 4.38 2.48
C PHE A 311 -1.54 5.42 3.02
N TRP A 312 -2.83 5.21 2.80
CA TRP A 312 -3.89 6.03 3.38
C TRP A 312 -4.42 5.36 4.65
N HIS A 313 -4.40 6.10 5.76
CA HIS A 313 -4.73 5.61 7.10
C HIS A 313 -6.01 6.24 7.63
N LEU A 314 -6.69 5.57 8.55
CA LEU A 314 -7.62 6.22 9.45
C LEU A 314 -6.85 7.11 10.46
N THR A 315 -7.55 8.09 11.04
CA THR A 315 -6.99 8.98 12.07
C THR A 315 -6.50 8.17 13.27
N PRO A 316 -5.29 8.41 13.82
CA PRO A 316 -4.74 7.61 14.92
C PRO A 316 -5.63 7.54 16.16
N ASP A 317 -6.31 8.65 16.50
CA ASP A 317 -7.21 8.76 17.64
C ASP A 317 -8.64 8.29 17.34
N PHE A 318 -8.92 7.76 16.13
CA PHE A 318 -10.21 7.19 15.77
C PHE A 318 -10.42 5.83 16.43
N LEU A 319 -11.62 5.60 16.99
CA LEU A 319 -12.01 4.29 17.56
C LEU A 319 -12.29 3.31 16.42
N LEU A 320 -11.37 2.38 16.21
CA LEU A 320 -11.48 1.30 15.23
C LEU A 320 -12.40 0.21 15.80
N SER A 321 -13.62 0.18 15.34
CA SER A 321 -14.60 -0.88 15.66
C SER A 321 -15.48 -1.15 14.44
N PRO A 322 -16.02 -2.37 14.28
CA PRO A 322 -16.85 -2.70 13.13
C PRO A 322 -18.11 -1.83 13.02
N ILE A 323 -18.35 -1.29 11.83
CA ILE A 323 -19.62 -0.65 11.50
C ILE A 323 -20.72 -1.72 11.49
N PRO A 324 -21.76 -1.62 12.35
CA PRO A 324 -22.70 -2.72 12.57
C PRO A 324 -23.45 -3.17 11.31
N THR A 325 -23.76 -2.25 10.39
CA THR A 325 -24.42 -2.57 9.11
C THR A 325 -23.53 -3.39 8.19
N LEU A 326 -22.23 -3.05 8.10
CA LEU A 326 -21.26 -3.76 7.26
C LEU A 326 -20.92 -5.14 7.86
N ARG A 327 -20.79 -5.24 9.19
CA ARG A 327 -20.60 -6.52 9.86
C ARG A 327 -21.76 -7.49 9.56
N ARG A 328 -23.00 -7.03 9.67
CA ARG A 328 -24.17 -7.86 9.31
C ARG A 328 -24.16 -8.27 7.85
N GLN A 329 -23.73 -7.40 6.94
CA GLN A 329 -23.54 -7.77 5.52
C GLN A 329 -22.48 -8.86 5.36
N ALA A 330 -21.34 -8.75 6.05
CA ALA A 330 -20.29 -9.76 6.05
C ALA A 330 -20.81 -11.12 6.54
N GLU A 331 -21.48 -11.14 7.69
CA GLU A 331 -22.07 -12.35 8.28
C GLU A 331 -23.14 -12.99 7.37
N THR A 332 -23.96 -12.18 6.72
CA THR A 332 -24.98 -12.66 5.77
C THR A 332 -24.34 -13.27 4.53
N ARG A 333 -23.25 -12.67 4.04
CA ARG A 333 -22.61 -13.07 2.78
C ARG A 333 -21.64 -14.24 2.94
N PHE A 334 -20.91 -14.29 4.06
CA PHE A 334 -19.78 -15.21 4.25
C PHE A 334 -19.92 -16.11 5.49
N GLY A 335 -21.00 -15.99 6.26
CA GLY A 335 -21.18 -16.67 7.54
C GLY A 335 -20.43 -15.96 8.68
N PRO A 336 -20.26 -16.63 9.84
CA PRO A 336 -19.60 -16.05 11.01
C PRO A 336 -18.22 -15.48 10.67
N GLN A 337 -17.95 -14.27 11.14
CA GLN A 337 -16.67 -13.59 10.97
C GLN A 337 -15.83 -13.65 12.25
N GLU A 338 -14.52 -13.39 12.10
CA GLU A 338 -13.61 -13.17 13.24
C GLU A 338 -14.15 -12.06 14.15
N GLU A 339 -13.80 -12.11 15.43
CA GLU A 339 -14.11 -11.03 16.35
C GLU A 339 -13.12 -9.87 16.16
N TYR A 340 -13.67 -8.73 15.74
CA TYR A 340 -12.96 -7.47 15.67
C TYR A 340 -13.32 -6.66 16.93
N GLY A 341 -12.41 -6.63 17.91
CA GLY A 341 -12.59 -5.82 19.13
C GLY A 341 -12.50 -4.32 18.86
N GLU A 342 -12.62 -3.52 19.91
CA GLU A 342 -12.45 -2.05 19.84
C GLU A 342 -11.05 -1.66 20.26
N MET A 343 -10.41 -0.77 19.49
CA MET A 343 -9.12 -0.17 19.83
C MET A 343 -8.94 1.16 19.10
N LEU A 344 -8.00 1.98 19.52
CA LEU A 344 -7.61 3.15 18.74
C LEU A 344 -6.74 2.71 17.54
N VAL A 345 -6.91 3.40 16.41
CA VAL A 345 -6.11 3.14 15.19
C VAL A 345 -4.61 3.20 15.49
N GLY A 346 -4.17 4.17 16.30
CA GLY A 346 -2.75 4.28 16.68
C GLY A 346 -2.23 3.09 17.48
N ASP A 347 -3.06 2.43 18.29
CA ASP A 347 -2.69 1.19 18.98
C ASP A 347 -2.59 0.02 18.01
N GLN A 348 -3.50 -0.07 17.03
CA GLN A 348 -3.40 -1.05 15.95
C GLN A 348 -2.08 -0.87 15.17
N VAL A 349 -1.72 0.37 14.81
CA VAL A 349 -0.45 0.66 14.12
C VAL A 349 0.76 0.24 14.95
N ARG A 350 0.81 0.60 16.25
CA ARG A 350 1.90 0.19 17.15
C ARG A 350 2.07 -1.33 17.21
N ARG A 351 0.95 -2.04 17.35
CA ARG A 351 0.94 -3.51 17.37
C ARG A 351 1.52 -4.10 16.10
N GLU A 352 1.10 -3.61 14.93
CA GLU A 352 1.58 -4.10 13.64
C GLU A 352 3.07 -3.78 13.43
N LEU A 353 3.54 -2.59 13.82
CA LEU A 353 4.96 -2.21 13.74
C LEU A 353 5.84 -3.09 14.63
N GLY A 354 5.34 -3.52 15.78
CA GLY A 354 6.03 -4.49 16.64
C GLY A 354 6.25 -5.85 15.96
N LEU A 355 5.31 -6.29 15.13
CA LEU A 355 5.41 -7.57 14.41
C LEU A 355 6.48 -7.59 13.30
N ILE A 356 6.81 -6.44 12.73
CA ILE A 356 7.86 -6.31 11.69
C ILE A 356 9.20 -5.81 12.26
N ALA A 357 9.34 -5.79 13.58
CA ALA A 357 10.56 -5.40 14.31
C ALA A 357 11.02 -3.95 14.13
N LEU A 358 10.13 -3.03 13.74
CA LEU A 358 10.43 -1.59 13.66
C LEU A 358 10.23 -0.85 14.99
N MET A 359 9.51 -1.42 15.93
CA MET A 359 9.36 -0.90 17.30
C MET A 359 9.50 -2.05 18.30
N SER A 360 10.13 -1.79 19.47
CA SER A 360 10.11 -2.74 20.59
C SER A 360 8.65 -2.88 21.07
N SER A 361 8.16 -4.11 21.18
CA SER A 361 6.92 -4.41 21.90
C SER A 361 7.11 -3.99 23.37
N SER A 362 6.53 -2.87 23.76
CA SER A 362 6.45 -2.42 25.15
C SER A 362 5.31 -3.08 25.86
#